data_5a3d0f53ba3e5a8f31ab5d74fdc2dbdc
#
_entry.id   5a3d0f53ba3e5a8f31ab5d74fdc2dbdc
#
_cell.length_a   1.000
_cell.length_b   1.000
_cell.length_c   1.000
_cell.angle_alpha   90.00
_cell.angle_beta   90.00
_cell.angle_gamma   90.00
#
_symmetry.space_group_name_H-M   'P 1'
#
loop_
_entity.id
_entity.type
_entity.pdbx_description
1 polymer ?
#
loop_
_entity_poly.entity_id
_entity_poly.type
_entity_poly.pdbx_seq_one_letter_code
_entity_poly.pdbx_strand_id
1 'polypeptide(L)'
;GIEDSVPDKLRDSTLQNLQIFMDEDQKKEVSQNYTQEDDTWLLNDDISKETRENLNEDFSKAMMMVAAFSEDSEQGQAMVAQMGLPEGTDPLTALAQMPEEAVQQIMSQMDEKLKDMPESIVTQAGVSFVASEYEALGKDVDAIQMHYILMSGIRMLAMALVIMLAAISVTFISARVAGRLGHDLRNSIYRKVMSFSSREYHKFSTASLITRSTNDVQQVQQVM
;
A
#
# COMPACT_ATOMS: atom_id res chain seq x y z
N GLY A 1 -2.60 -7.44 8.66
CA GLY A 1 -1.69 -8.18 7.78
C GLY A 1 -0.27 -7.80 8.10
N ILE A 2 0.68 -8.56 7.61
CA ILE A 2 2.10 -8.21 7.69
C ILE A 2 2.34 -7.20 6.56
N GLU A 3 2.37 -5.91 6.91
CA GLU A 3 2.44 -4.80 5.93
C GLU A 3 3.83 -4.19 5.84
N ASP A 4 4.63 -4.36 6.90
CA ASP A 4 5.97 -3.83 7.04
C ASP A 4 6.89 -4.83 7.77
N SER A 5 8.14 -4.47 7.94
CA SER A 5 9.16 -5.27 8.63
C SER A 5 9.21 -5.01 10.13
N VAL A 6 8.22 -4.31 10.70
CA VAL A 6 8.12 -4.05 12.15
C VAL A 6 7.20 -5.10 12.77
N PRO A 7 7.74 -6.14 13.41
CA PRO A 7 6.92 -7.19 14.02
C PRO A 7 6.26 -6.70 15.29
N ASP A 8 4.98 -7.00 15.47
CA ASP A 8 4.28 -6.71 16.73
C ASP A 8 4.82 -7.57 17.88
N LYS A 9 5.45 -8.71 17.57
CA LYS A 9 6.03 -9.64 18.54
C LYS A 9 7.27 -10.32 17.97
N LEU A 10 8.36 -10.34 18.75
CA LEU A 10 9.64 -10.97 18.43
C LEU A 10 10.08 -11.91 19.55
N ARG A 11 10.75 -13.00 19.21
CA ARG A 11 11.48 -13.81 20.19
C ARG A 11 12.75 -13.07 20.63
N ASP A 12 13.17 -13.27 21.88
CA ASP A 12 14.40 -12.67 22.42
C ASP A 12 15.63 -13.07 21.60
N SER A 13 15.76 -14.36 21.23
CA SER A 13 16.84 -14.86 20.39
C SER A 13 16.89 -14.16 19.02
N THR A 14 15.74 -13.92 18.42
CA THR A 14 15.66 -13.23 17.11
C THR A 14 16.06 -11.78 17.24
N LEU A 15 15.62 -11.09 18.28
CA LEU A 15 16.02 -9.70 18.54
C LEU A 15 17.52 -9.59 18.77
N GLN A 16 18.13 -10.50 19.53
CA GLN A 16 19.58 -10.53 19.74
C GLN A 16 20.34 -10.70 18.40
N ASN A 17 19.87 -11.55 17.51
CA ASN A 17 20.48 -11.71 16.18
C ASN A 17 20.34 -10.46 15.30
N LEU A 18 19.21 -9.76 15.36
CA LEU A 18 19.01 -8.51 14.65
C LEU A 18 19.92 -7.40 15.20
N GLN A 19 20.10 -7.34 16.50
CA GLN A 19 20.96 -6.35 17.17
C GLN A 19 22.44 -6.48 16.81
N ILE A 20 22.90 -7.62 16.29
CA ILE A 20 24.26 -7.77 15.76
C ILE A 20 24.50 -6.79 14.60
N PHE A 21 23.46 -6.50 13.82
CA PHE A 21 23.50 -5.66 12.62
C PHE A 21 22.89 -4.26 12.84
N MET A 22 22.71 -3.84 14.08
CA MET A 22 22.19 -2.52 14.45
C MET A 22 23.27 -1.71 15.17
N ASP A 23 23.30 -0.42 14.90
CA ASP A 23 24.13 0.52 15.67
C ASP A 23 23.50 0.83 17.05
N GLU A 24 24.22 1.57 17.89
CA GLU A 24 23.78 1.89 19.25
C GLU A 24 22.52 2.77 19.31
N ASP A 25 22.32 3.64 18.32
CA ASP A 25 21.14 4.49 18.25
C ASP A 25 19.90 3.65 17.83
N GLN A 26 20.05 2.76 16.88
CA GLN A 26 19.02 1.82 16.45
C GLN A 26 18.62 0.84 17.56
N LYS A 27 19.60 0.25 18.27
CA LYS A 27 19.35 -0.61 19.45
C LYS A 27 18.57 0.13 20.54
N LYS A 28 18.90 1.39 20.77
CA LYS A 28 18.22 2.23 21.74
C LYS A 28 16.78 2.53 21.29
N GLU A 29 16.57 2.84 20.02
CA GLU A 29 15.22 3.07 19.47
C GLU A 29 14.35 1.82 19.61
N VAL A 30 14.88 0.65 19.28
CA VAL A 30 14.19 -0.64 19.48
C VAL A 30 13.84 -0.85 20.96
N SER A 31 14.80 -0.64 21.89
CA SER A 31 14.57 -0.84 23.32
C SER A 31 13.55 0.14 23.93
N GLN A 32 13.35 1.30 23.34
CA GLN A 32 12.34 2.28 23.76
C GLN A 32 10.92 1.93 23.27
N ASN A 33 10.83 1.27 22.12
CA ASN A 33 9.57 0.99 21.45
C ASN A 33 9.06 -0.44 21.65
N TYR A 34 9.87 -1.32 22.26
CA TYR A 34 9.49 -2.68 22.59
C TYR A 34 9.57 -2.90 24.10
N THR A 35 8.63 -3.69 24.62
CA THR A 35 8.60 -4.11 26.02
C THR A 35 8.81 -5.63 26.08
N GLN A 36 9.75 -6.06 26.96
CA GLN A 36 10.01 -7.49 27.14
C GLN A 36 8.94 -8.13 28.03
N GLU A 37 8.37 -9.20 27.53
CA GLU A 37 7.48 -10.09 28.29
C GLU A 37 8.00 -11.55 28.15
N ASP A 38 8.47 -12.11 29.25
CA ASP A 38 9.11 -13.44 29.28
C ASP A 38 10.24 -13.54 28.25
N ASP A 39 10.13 -14.44 27.29
CA ASP A 39 11.10 -14.72 26.23
C ASP A 39 10.73 -14.03 24.88
N THR A 40 9.88 -13.02 24.94
CA THR A 40 9.38 -12.29 23.78
C THR A 40 9.38 -10.78 24.00
N TRP A 41 9.50 -10.04 22.91
CA TRP A 41 9.41 -8.58 22.88
C TRP A 41 8.15 -8.17 22.15
N LEU A 42 7.36 -7.30 22.75
CA LEU A 42 6.11 -6.78 22.23
C LEU A 42 6.28 -5.31 21.85
N LEU A 43 5.82 -4.95 20.66
CA LEU A 43 5.79 -3.58 20.19
C LEU A 43 4.79 -2.77 21.04
N ASN A 44 5.15 -1.58 21.46
CA ASN A 44 4.29 -0.68 22.22
C ASN A 44 3.16 -0.14 21.31
N ASP A 45 1.94 -0.02 21.85
CA ASP A 45 0.75 0.40 21.09
C ASP A 45 0.79 1.87 20.62
N ASP A 46 1.55 2.73 21.32
CA ASP A 46 1.55 4.19 21.13
C ASP A 46 2.72 4.72 20.27
N ILE A 47 3.21 3.93 19.30
CA ILE A 47 4.28 4.40 18.42
C ILE A 47 3.76 5.37 17.35
N SER A 48 4.52 6.45 17.10
CA SER A 48 4.20 7.39 16.02
C SER A 48 4.41 6.74 14.64
N LYS A 49 3.72 7.28 13.61
CA LYS A 49 3.91 6.80 12.24
C LYS A 49 5.36 6.97 11.77
N GLU A 50 5.99 8.08 12.12
CA GLU A 50 7.40 8.38 11.80
C GLU A 50 8.35 7.37 12.46
N THR A 51 8.15 7.07 13.74
CA THR A 51 8.91 6.04 14.46
C THR A 51 8.75 4.66 13.81
N ARG A 52 7.53 4.31 13.39
CA ARG A 52 7.28 3.04 12.70
C ARG A 52 7.97 2.96 11.34
N GLU A 53 8.04 4.07 10.58
CA GLU A 53 8.75 4.14 9.31
C GLU A 53 10.27 3.97 9.51
N ASN A 54 10.86 4.62 10.52
CA ASN A 54 12.27 4.45 10.89
C ASN A 54 12.57 3.01 11.29
N LEU A 55 11.79 2.46 12.21
CA LEU A 55 11.92 1.06 12.64
C LEU A 55 11.78 0.08 11.45
N ASN A 56 10.89 0.36 10.50
CA ASN A 56 10.73 -0.48 9.32
C ASN A 56 11.99 -0.50 8.46
N GLU A 57 12.66 0.63 8.27
CA GLU A 57 13.93 0.70 7.54
C GLU A 57 15.04 -0.08 8.26
N ASP A 58 15.19 0.15 9.57
CA ASP A 58 16.21 -0.49 10.40
C ASP A 58 16.01 -2.01 10.49
N PHE A 59 14.79 -2.44 10.77
CA PHE A 59 14.46 -3.87 10.81
C PHE A 59 14.59 -4.55 9.46
N SER A 60 14.15 -3.92 8.37
CA SER A 60 14.28 -4.48 7.02
C SER A 60 15.74 -4.79 6.68
N LYS A 61 16.65 -3.86 6.97
CA LYS A 61 18.09 -4.05 6.74
C LYS A 61 18.66 -5.15 7.61
N ALA A 62 18.40 -5.09 8.93
CA ALA A 62 18.90 -6.09 9.87
C ALA A 62 18.37 -7.50 9.55
N MET A 63 17.09 -7.64 9.23
CA MET A 63 16.46 -8.92 8.84
C MET A 63 17.07 -9.50 7.57
N MET A 64 17.35 -8.64 6.58
CA MET A 64 18.01 -9.08 5.36
C MET A 64 19.43 -9.56 5.62
N MET A 65 20.15 -8.92 6.51
CA MET A 65 21.49 -9.35 6.93
C MET A 65 21.44 -10.66 7.70
N VAL A 66 20.51 -10.80 8.66
CA VAL A 66 20.31 -12.07 9.38
C VAL A 66 19.98 -13.20 8.40
N ALA A 67 19.11 -12.96 7.41
CA ALA A 67 18.79 -13.95 6.38
C ALA A 67 20.00 -14.30 5.52
N ALA A 68 20.85 -13.33 5.17
CA ALA A 68 22.06 -13.56 4.38
C ALA A 68 23.13 -14.36 5.14
N PHE A 69 23.15 -14.29 6.46
CA PHE A 69 24.07 -15.03 7.32
C PHE A 69 23.40 -16.16 8.11
N SER A 70 22.20 -16.57 7.72
CA SER A 70 21.55 -17.75 8.32
C SER A 70 22.33 -19.03 8.03
N GLU A 71 22.11 -20.07 8.85
CA GLU A 71 22.79 -21.37 8.75
C GLU A 71 22.63 -22.01 7.37
N ASP A 72 21.48 -21.82 6.72
CA ASP A 72 21.17 -22.35 5.39
C ASP A 72 21.68 -21.48 4.22
N SER A 73 22.28 -20.31 4.49
CA SER A 73 22.76 -19.41 3.44
C SER A 73 24.14 -19.78 2.93
N GLU A 74 24.34 -19.75 1.61
CA GLU A 74 25.67 -19.94 1.00
C GLU A 74 26.69 -18.91 1.50
N GLN A 75 26.25 -17.68 1.78
CA GLN A 75 27.11 -16.60 2.26
C GLN A 75 27.54 -16.85 3.71
N GLY A 76 26.64 -17.30 4.57
CA GLY A 76 26.94 -17.66 5.95
C GLY A 76 27.92 -18.82 6.02
N GLN A 77 27.70 -19.89 5.26
CA GLN A 77 28.59 -21.04 5.19
C GLN A 77 29.97 -20.69 4.62
N ALA A 78 30.04 -19.85 3.57
CA ALA A 78 31.30 -19.39 3.01
C ALA A 78 32.10 -18.56 4.02
N MET A 79 31.45 -17.74 4.85
CA MET A 79 32.09 -16.97 5.90
C MET A 79 32.66 -17.87 6.98
N VAL A 80 31.89 -18.84 7.47
CA VAL A 80 32.35 -19.83 8.48
C VAL A 80 33.59 -20.60 7.98
N ALA A 81 33.57 -21.02 6.70
CA ALA A 81 34.69 -21.70 6.07
C ALA A 81 35.93 -20.77 5.95
N GLN A 82 35.74 -19.52 5.59
CA GLN A 82 36.82 -18.52 5.48
C GLN A 82 37.45 -18.20 6.85
N MET A 83 36.65 -18.25 7.92
CA MET A 83 37.17 -18.09 9.30
C MET A 83 37.84 -19.34 9.85
N GLY A 84 37.81 -20.44 9.15
CA GLY A 84 38.42 -21.72 9.60
C GLY A 84 37.64 -22.35 10.76
N LEU A 85 36.37 -22.04 10.94
CA LEU A 85 35.52 -22.64 11.95
C LEU A 85 35.00 -24.02 11.48
N PRO A 86 34.65 -24.93 12.43
CA PRO A 86 34.09 -26.24 12.07
C PRO A 86 32.82 -26.15 11.23
N GLU A 87 32.62 -27.07 10.28
CA GLU A 87 31.37 -27.19 9.55
C GLU A 87 30.20 -27.40 10.53
N GLY A 88 29.12 -26.65 10.32
CA GLY A 88 27.96 -26.65 11.20
C GLY A 88 28.02 -25.61 12.33
N THR A 89 29.01 -24.71 12.35
CA THR A 89 28.98 -23.55 13.22
C THR A 89 27.94 -22.55 12.68
N ASP A 90 27.00 -22.10 13.54
CA ASP A 90 26.04 -21.08 13.18
C ASP A 90 26.76 -19.75 12.85
N PRO A 91 26.60 -19.22 11.63
CA PRO A 91 27.28 -17.98 11.22
C PRO A 91 26.95 -16.77 12.08
N LEU A 92 25.72 -16.66 12.59
CA LEU A 92 25.29 -15.55 13.44
C LEU A 92 25.98 -15.61 14.82
N THR A 93 26.13 -16.81 15.39
CA THR A 93 26.88 -17.01 16.62
C THR A 93 28.37 -16.68 16.43
N ALA A 94 28.94 -17.01 15.26
CA ALA A 94 30.31 -16.65 14.92
C ALA A 94 30.48 -15.12 14.80
N LEU A 95 29.54 -14.44 14.14
CA LEU A 95 29.51 -12.96 14.03
C LEU A 95 29.39 -12.28 15.40
N ALA A 96 28.54 -12.80 16.28
CA ALA A 96 28.36 -12.24 17.62
C ALA A 96 29.64 -12.31 18.50
N GLN A 97 30.58 -13.22 18.18
CA GLN A 97 31.86 -13.36 18.86
C GLN A 97 32.99 -12.52 18.21
N MET A 98 32.73 -11.88 17.06
CA MET A 98 33.72 -11.02 16.39
C MET A 98 33.89 -9.67 17.11
N PRO A 99 35.05 -9.05 16.98
CA PRO A 99 35.22 -7.66 17.40
C PRO A 99 34.24 -6.74 16.65
N GLU A 100 33.66 -5.77 17.35
CA GLU A 100 32.67 -4.85 16.81
C GLU A 100 33.14 -4.15 15.53
N GLU A 101 34.44 -3.80 15.45
CA GLU A 101 35.06 -3.20 14.28
C GLU A 101 34.98 -4.09 13.02
N ALA A 102 35.10 -5.40 13.19
CA ALA A 102 35.00 -6.35 12.09
C ALA A 102 33.55 -6.53 11.61
N VAL A 103 32.60 -6.53 12.54
CA VAL A 103 31.16 -6.57 12.20
C VAL A 103 30.77 -5.28 11.46
N GLN A 104 31.20 -4.12 11.92
CA GLN A 104 30.95 -2.83 11.26
C GLN A 104 31.54 -2.78 9.83
N GLN A 105 32.69 -3.41 9.59
CA GLN A 105 33.28 -3.48 8.27
C GLN A 105 32.43 -4.37 7.32
N ILE A 106 31.90 -5.46 7.82
CA ILE A 106 30.96 -6.33 7.07
C ILE A 106 29.67 -5.56 6.77
N MET A 107 29.11 -4.87 7.77
CA MET A 107 27.92 -4.04 7.63
C MET A 107 28.08 -2.98 6.55
N SER A 108 29.21 -2.24 6.57
CA SER A 108 29.46 -1.18 5.59
C SER A 108 29.55 -1.69 4.14
N GLN A 109 30.12 -2.89 3.93
CA GLN A 109 30.17 -3.52 2.62
C GLN A 109 28.78 -4.00 2.15
N MET A 110 27.96 -4.49 3.07
CA MET A 110 26.59 -4.89 2.75
C MET A 110 25.70 -3.68 2.49
N ASP A 111 25.81 -2.62 3.28
CA ASP A 111 25.09 -1.36 3.06
C ASP A 111 25.35 -0.77 1.67
N GLU A 112 26.60 -0.84 1.19
CA GLU A 112 26.93 -0.39 -0.17
C GLU A 112 26.20 -1.20 -1.23
N LYS A 113 26.08 -2.51 -1.03
CA LYS A 113 25.30 -3.38 -1.93
C LYS A 113 23.78 -3.17 -1.81
N LEU A 114 23.29 -2.90 -0.60
CA LEU A 114 21.87 -2.65 -0.35
C LEU A 114 21.39 -1.32 -0.93
N LYS A 115 22.26 -0.30 -1.00
CA LYS A 115 21.94 1.00 -1.63
C LYS A 115 21.54 0.90 -3.11
N ASP A 116 22.10 -0.10 -3.81
CA ASP A 116 21.78 -0.34 -5.22
C ASP A 116 20.50 -1.18 -5.41
N MET A 117 19.91 -1.70 -4.32
CA MET A 117 18.69 -2.51 -4.36
C MET A 117 17.44 -1.62 -4.23
N PRO A 118 16.36 -1.91 -4.99
CA PRO A 118 15.09 -1.25 -4.78
C PRO A 118 14.58 -1.47 -3.34
N GLU A 119 14.12 -0.41 -2.69
CA GLU A 119 13.57 -0.44 -1.33
C GLU A 119 12.46 -1.51 -1.16
N SER A 120 11.66 -1.73 -2.22
CA SER A 120 10.62 -2.75 -2.24
C SER A 120 11.16 -4.18 -2.05
N ILE A 121 12.36 -4.48 -2.52
CA ILE A 121 12.99 -5.80 -2.34
C ILE A 121 13.44 -5.97 -0.89
N VAL A 122 14.04 -4.93 -0.31
CA VAL A 122 14.50 -4.93 1.08
C VAL A 122 13.30 -5.11 2.03
N THR A 123 12.23 -4.33 1.82
CA THR A 123 11.00 -4.45 2.61
C THR A 123 10.34 -5.83 2.45
N GLN A 124 10.31 -6.38 1.23
CA GLN A 124 9.72 -7.70 1.00
C GLN A 124 10.51 -8.81 1.71
N ALA A 125 11.83 -8.73 1.73
CA ALA A 125 12.66 -9.66 2.48
C ALA A 125 12.37 -9.58 3.99
N GLY A 126 12.25 -8.36 4.53
CA GLY A 126 11.86 -8.14 5.92
C GLY A 126 10.47 -8.70 6.26
N VAL A 127 9.48 -8.46 5.41
CA VAL A 127 8.12 -9.02 5.57
C VAL A 127 8.14 -10.55 5.57
N SER A 128 8.95 -11.18 4.71
CA SER A 128 9.10 -12.64 4.68
C SER A 128 9.73 -13.17 5.97
N PHE A 129 10.70 -12.44 6.51
CA PHE A 129 11.33 -12.78 7.79
C PHE A 129 10.33 -12.68 8.95
N VAL A 130 9.54 -11.60 9.03
CA VAL A 130 8.47 -11.44 10.02
C VAL A 130 7.44 -12.56 9.93
N ALA A 131 7.10 -12.99 8.71
CA ALA A 131 6.19 -14.12 8.50
C ALA A 131 6.75 -15.41 9.12
N SER A 132 8.03 -15.74 8.86
CA SER A 132 8.68 -16.94 9.43
C SER A 132 8.78 -16.86 10.96
N GLU A 133 9.02 -15.67 11.51
CA GLU A 133 9.05 -15.46 12.96
C GLU A 133 7.68 -15.70 13.60
N TYR A 134 6.60 -15.26 12.94
CA TYR A 134 5.24 -15.50 13.42
C TYR A 134 4.85 -16.98 13.36
N GLU A 135 5.30 -17.71 12.34
CA GLU A 135 5.13 -19.18 12.28
C GLU A 135 5.87 -19.85 13.44
N ALA A 136 7.10 -19.44 13.72
CA ALA A 136 7.90 -19.96 14.83
C ALA A 136 7.27 -19.65 16.20
N LEU A 137 6.53 -18.55 16.32
CA LEU A 137 5.71 -18.20 17.49
C LEU A 137 4.36 -18.94 17.54
N GLY A 138 4.10 -19.85 16.58
CA GLY A 138 2.87 -20.64 16.51
C GLY A 138 1.65 -19.86 16.00
N LYS A 139 1.84 -18.70 15.35
CA LYS A 139 0.77 -17.96 14.70
C LYS A 139 0.51 -18.54 13.31
N ASP A 140 -0.75 -18.65 12.94
CA ASP A 140 -1.17 -19.04 11.60
C ASP A 140 -1.07 -17.82 10.66
N VAL A 141 0.06 -17.71 9.95
CA VAL A 141 0.35 -16.61 9.02
C VAL A 141 -0.61 -16.63 7.84
N ASP A 142 -1.01 -17.80 7.36
CA ASP A 142 -1.96 -17.95 6.26
C ASP A 142 -3.33 -17.38 6.65
N ALA A 143 -3.79 -17.64 7.87
CA ALA A 143 -5.04 -17.07 8.39
C ALA A 143 -4.98 -15.54 8.50
N ILE A 144 -3.85 -14.98 8.95
CA ILE A 144 -3.63 -13.53 9.05
C ILE A 144 -3.67 -12.89 7.66
N GLN A 145 -2.96 -13.47 6.69
CA GLN A 145 -2.93 -12.98 5.31
C GLN A 145 -4.29 -13.10 4.63
N MET A 146 -4.98 -14.23 4.80
CA MET A 146 -6.30 -14.45 4.26
C MET A 146 -7.32 -13.43 4.80
N HIS A 147 -7.29 -13.16 6.10
CA HIS A 147 -8.15 -12.15 6.71
C HIS A 147 -7.90 -10.75 6.11
N TYR A 148 -6.63 -10.38 5.94
CA TYR A 148 -6.25 -9.10 5.34
C TYR A 148 -6.72 -8.97 3.88
N ILE A 149 -6.48 -10.00 3.06
CA ILE A 149 -6.93 -10.04 1.65
C ILE A 149 -8.45 -9.93 1.57
N LEU A 150 -9.18 -10.66 2.40
CA LEU A 150 -10.63 -10.64 2.42
C LEU A 150 -11.17 -9.26 2.81
N MET A 151 -10.61 -8.66 3.86
CA MET A 151 -11.02 -7.32 4.32
C MET A 151 -10.69 -6.23 3.30
N SER A 152 -9.53 -6.32 2.66
CA SER A 152 -9.14 -5.41 1.57
C SER A 152 -10.05 -5.57 0.35
N GLY A 153 -10.40 -6.79 -0.01
CA GLY A 153 -11.37 -7.10 -1.08
C GLY A 153 -12.76 -6.52 -0.79
N ILE A 154 -13.25 -6.65 0.44
CA ILE A 154 -14.53 -6.05 0.86
C ILE A 154 -14.49 -4.53 0.76
N ARG A 155 -13.39 -3.88 1.19
CA ARG A 155 -13.23 -2.42 1.06
C ARG A 155 -13.24 -1.97 -0.40
N MET A 156 -12.57 -2.71 -1.29
CA MET A 156 -12.58 -2.41 -2.73
C MET A 156 -13.98 -2.56 -3.34
N LEU A 157 -14.72 -3.61 -2.98
CA LEU A 157 -16.11 -3.80 -3.40
C LEU A 157 -17.03 -2.67 -2.93
N ALA A 158 -16.88 -2.25 -1.67
CA ALA A 158 -17.65 -1.13 -1.11
C ALA A 158 -17.38 0.18 -1.87
N MET A 159 -16.12 0.48 -2.19
CA MET A 159 -15.76 1.64 -2.99
C MET A 159 -16.33 1.57 -4.41
N ALA A 160 -16.25 0.40 -5.06
CA ALA A 160 -16.83 0.19 -6.40
C ALA A 160 -18.34 0.40 -6.40
N LEU A 161 -19.06 -0.06 -5.36
CA LEU A 161 -20.48 0.18 -5.18
C LEU A 161 -20.82 1.67 -5.06
N VAL A 162 -20.05 2.41 -4.28
CA VAL A 162 -20.22 3.87 -4.12
C VAL A 162 -20.06 4.58 -5.47
N ILE A 163 -19.01 4.23 -6.23
CA ILE A 163 -18.76 4.81 -7.57
C ILE A 163 -19.92 4.48 -8.52
N MET A 164 -20.41 3.22 -8.52
CA MET A 164 -21.54 2.81 -9.34
C MET A 164 -22.80 3.61 -9.00
N LEU A 165 -23.14 3.77 -7.72
CA LEU A 165 -24.30 4.54 -7.27
C LEU A 165 -24.18 6.01 -7.66
N ALA A 166 -22.99 6.59 -7.54
CA ALA A 166 -22.73 7.95 -7.99
C ALA A 166 -22.93 8.10 -9.51
N ALA A 167 -22.41 7.19 -10.32
CA ALA A 167 -22.57 7.21 -11.76
C ALA A 167 -24.05 7.09 -12.19
N ILE A 168 -24.81 6.19 -11.56
CA ILE A 168 -26.25 6.06 -11.81
C ILE A 168 -26.99 7.36 -11.45
N SER A 169 -26.64 7.96 -10.31
CA SER A 169 -27.24 9.21 -9.85
C SER A 169 -26.98 10.37 -10.82
N VAL A 170 -25.74 10.50 -11.29
CA VAL A 170 -25.36 11.52 -12.29
C VAL A 170 -26.15 11.31 -13.59
N THR A 171 -26.18 10.09 -14.11
CA THR A 171 -26.91 9.77 -15.35
C THR A 171 -28.41 10.05 -15.20
N PHE A 172 -29.00 9.68 -14.07
CA PHE A 172 -30.43 9.94 -13.79
C PHE A 172 -30.73 11.45 -13.74
N ILE A 173 -29.93 12.22 -13.04
CA ILE A 173 -30.10 13.69 -12.92
C ILE A 173 -29.93 14.32 -14.30
N SER A 174 -28.90 13.97 -15.07
CA SER A 174 -28.64 14.48 -16.39
C SER A 174 -29.81 14.20 -17.35
N ALA A 175 -30.31 12.99 -17.38
CA ALA A 175 -31.47 12.62 -18.19
C ALA A 175 -32.72 13.43 -17.82
N ARG A 176 -32.95 13.67 -16.52
CA ARG A 176 -34.07 14.46 -16.03
C ARG A 176 -33.96 15.93 -16.40
N VAL A 177 -32.74 16.50 -16.30
CA VAL A 177 -32.47 17.88 -16.70
C VAL A 177 -32.65 18.06 -18.22
N ALA A 178 -32.06 17.18 -19.03
CA ALA A 178 -32.18 17.22 -20.47
C ALA A 178 -33.64 17.09 -20.94
N GLY A 179 -34.41 16.21 -20.30
CA GLY A 179 -35.86 16.06 -20.59
C GLY A 179 -36.66 17.32 -20.28
N ARG A 180 -36.45 17.93 -19.13
CA ARG A 180 -37.10 19.18 -18.73
C ARG A 180 -36.74 20.34 -19.67
N LEU A 181 -35.42 20.48 -19.96
CA LEU A 181 -34.94 21.52 -20.87
C LEU A 181 -35.62 21.42 -22.26
N GLY A 182 -35.67 20.17 -22.82
CA GLY A 182 -36.34 19.95 -24.09
C GLY A 182 -37.81 20.28 -24.08
N HIS A 183 -38.52 19.98 -22.99
CA HIS A 183 -39.94 20.37 -22.81
C HIS A 183 -40.06 21.88 -22.75
N ASP A 184 -39.27 22.58 -21.97
CA ASP A 184 -39.35 24.01 -21.76
C ASP A 184 -38.98 24.81 -23.03
N LEU A 185 -37.97 24.34 -23.75
CA LEU A 185 -37.61 24.90 -25.08
C LEU A 185 -38.75 24.74 -26.09
N ARG A 186 -39.34 23.56 -26.23
CA ARG A 186 -40.48 23.32 -27.13
C ARG A 186 -41.68 24.23 -26.76
N ASN A 187 -41.98 24.31 -25.46
CA ASN A 187 -43.10 25.13 -24.99
C ASN A 187 -42.83 26.62 -25.26
N SER A 188 -41.59 27.08 -25.06
CA SER A 188 -41.20 28.50 -25.33
C SER A 188 -41.27 28.79 -26.83
N ILE A 189 -40.77 27.90 -27.69
CA ILE A 189 -40.85 28.06 -29.14
C ILE A 189 -42.34 28.07 -29.58
N TYR A 190 -43.14 27.12 -29.10
CA TYR A 190 -44.58 27.07 -29.41
C TYR A 190 -45.31 28.34 -29.02
N ARG A 191 -45.15 28.82 -27.77
CA ARG A 191 -45.74 30.09 -27.30
C ARG A 191 -45.33 31.27 -28.14
N LYS A 192 -44.05 31.32 -28.55
CA LYS A 192 -43.52 32.41 -29.38
C LYS A 192 -44.12 32.38 -30.78
N VAL A 193 -44.21 31.22 -31.39
CA VAL A 193 -44.84 31.06 -32.71
C VAL A 193 -46.33 31.40 -32.68
N MET A 194 -47.04 31.03 -31.64
CA MET A 194 -48.48 31.38 -31.47
C MET A 194 -48.73 32.85 -31.22
N SER A 195 -47.70 33.58 -30.78
CA SER A 195 -47.78 35.06 -30.60
C SER A 195 -47.42 35.85 -31.85
N PHE A 196 -47.09 35.22 -32.96
CA PHE A 196 -46.74 35.91 -34.20
C PHE A 196 -47.97 36.54 -34.84
N SER A 197 -47.79 37.78 -35.33
CA SER A 197 -48.77 38.40 -36.21
C SER A 197 -48.77 37.78 -37.60
N SER A 198 -49.84 37.92 -38.39
CA SER A 198 -49.93 37.39 -39.76
C SER A 198 -48.73 37.82 -40.64
N ARG A 199 -48.22 39.04 -40.44
CA ARG A 199 -47.06 39.59 -41.16
C ARG A 199 -45.75 38.91 -40.78
N GLU A 200 -45.60 38.54 -39.51
CA GLU A 200 -44.41 37.84 -39.00
C GLU A 200 -44.40 36.36 -39.45
N TYR A 201 -45.58 35.73 -39.44
CA TYR A 201 -45.73 34.35 -39.87
C TYR A 201 -45.27 34.13 -41.32
N HIS A 202 -45.58 35.10 -42.22
CA HIS A 202 -45.14 35.03 -43.61
C HIS A 202 -43.63 35.22 -43.84
N LYS A 203 -42.86 35.67 -42.85
CA LYS A 203 -41.41 35.77 -42.96
C LYS A 203 -40.65 34.48 -42.72
N PHE A 204 -41.28 33.49 -42.09
CA PHE A 204 -40.68 32.20 -41.79
C PHE A 204 -41.41 31.10 -42.61
N SER A 205 -40.62 30.15 -43.15
CA SER A 205 -41.24 28.96 -43.75
C SER A 205 -41.74 28.03 -42.66
N THR A 206 -42.89 27.44 -42.84
CA THR A 206 -43.45 26.43 -41.90
C THR A 206 -42.47 25.27 -41.65
N ALA A 207 -41.77 24.82 -42.70
CA ALA A 207 -40.73 23.81 -42.59
C ALA A 207 -39.60 24.20 -41.66
N SER A 208 -39.10 25.46 -41.69
CA SER A 208 -38.05 25.96 -40.79
C SER A 208 -38.52 26.02 -39.34
N LEU A 209 -39.77 26.38 -39.08
CA LEU A 209 -40.30 26.41 -37.70
C LEU A 209 -40.44 25.02 -37.10
N ILE A 210 -40.84 24.03 -37.93
CA ILE A 210 -40.95 22.61 -37.53
C ILE A 210 -39.55 22.10 -37.21
N THR A 211 -38.56 22.27 -38.08
CA THR A 211 -37.19 21.80 -37.86
C THR A 211 -36.56 22.38 -36.58
N ARG A 212 -36.75 23.68 -36.30
CA ARG A 212 -36.26 24.30 -35.08
C ARG A 212 -36.95 23.77 -33.81
N SER A 213 -38.25 23.49 -33.88
CA SER A 213 -38.99 22.96 -32.72
C SER A 213 -38.74 21.49 -32.44
N THR A 214 -38.19 20.72 -33.41
CA THR A 214 -37.93 19.30 -33.31
C THR A 214 -36.41 18.99 -33.27
N ASN A 215 -35.73 19.15 -34.42
CA ASN A 215 -34.32 18.75 -34.58
C ASN A 215 -33.37 19.59 -33.75
N ASP A 216 -33.49 20.95 -33.79
CA ASP A 216 -32.54 21.81 -33.09
C ASP A 216 -32.66 21.60 -31.57
N VAL A 217 -33.90 21.48 -31.05
CA VAL A 217 -34.14 21.15 -29.64
C VAL A 217 -33.56 19.79 -29.27
N GLN A 218 -33.67 18.79 -30.15
CA GLN A 218 -33.10 17.48 -29.89
C GLN A 218 -31.56 17.49 -29.89
N GLN A 219 -30.96 18.26 -30.79
CA GLN A 219 -29.49 18.44 -30.79
C GLN A 219 -29.00 19.09 -29.49
N VAL A 220 -29.70 20.14 -29.00
CA VAL A 220 -29.35 20.76 -27.69
C VAL A 220 -29.47 19.75 -26.55
N GLN A 221 -30.50 18.89 -26.57
CA GLN A 221 -30.65 17.84 -25.55
C GLN A 221 -29.51 16.80 -25.58
N GLN A 222 -28.94 16.51 -26.75
CA GLN A 222 -27.86 15.51 -26.90
C GLN A 222 -26.49 16.03 -26.44
N VAL A 223 -26.29 17.34 -26.45
CA VAL A 223 -25.01 17.96 -26.04
C VAL A 223 -24.91 18.16 -24.53
N MET A 224 -26.02 18.05 -23.80
CA MET A 224 -26.09 18.19 -22.32
C MET A 224 -26.10 16.84 -21.63
#